data_184a7e4b3cebb209d4bda76f1cdf7033
#
_entry.id   184a7e4b3cebb209d4bda76f1cdf7033
#
_cell.length_a   1.000
_cell.length_b   1.000
_cell.length_c   1.000
_cell.angle_alpha   90.00
_cell.angle_beta   90.00
_cell.angle_gamma   90.00
#
_symmetry.space_group_name_H-M   'P 1'
#
loop_
_entity.id
_entity.type
_entity.pdbx_description
1 polymer ?
#
loop_
_entity_poly.entity_id
_entity_poly.type
_entity_poly.pdbx_seq_one_letter_code
_entity_poly.pdbx_strand_id
1 'polypeptide(L)'
;RGLGDVYKRQGYTMLSDIEIAQQANMKKITEVAASLGISEDDIEPYGHYKAKLSEKLFAETANKPDGKLILVSAINPTPAGEGKTTISVGLTEAMAKIGKRAVLALREPSLGPVFGIKGGAAGGGYAQVVPMEDINLHFTGDMHAITSANNLLCALLDNHMQQGNALGIDQRRIMIDRCMDMNDRALRNLSLIHISEPTRQAEIS
;
A
#
# COMPACT_ATOMS: atom_id res chain seq x y z
N ARG A 1 7.69 14.97 -25.89
CA ARG A 1 6.30 15.48 -25.88
C ARG A 1 5.40 14.28 -25.63
N GLY A 2 4.76 14.22 -24.44
CA GLY A 2 3.93 13.07 -24.05
C GLY A 2 2.52 13.11 -24.70
N LEU A 3 1.85 11.96 -24.68
CA LEU A 3 0.47 11.82 -25.17
C LEU A 3 -0.47 12.88 -24.57
N GLY A 4 -0.26 13.31 -23.33
CA GLY A 4 -1.03 14.38 -22.68
C GLY A 4 -0.99 15.73 -23.40
N ASP A 5 0.09 16.06 -24.11
CA ASP A 5 0.18 17.30 -24.89
C ASP A 5 -0.64 17.25 -26.19
N VAL A 6 -0.86 16.05 -26.72
CA VAL A 6 -1.66 15.83 -27.94
C VAL A 6 -3.13 16.01 -27.60
N TYR A 7 -3.59 15.46 -26.48
CA TYR A 7 -5.00 15.57 -26.07
C TYR A 7 -5.38 16.99 -25.64
N LYS A 8 -4.49 17.71 -24.95
CA LYS A 8 -4.71 19.14 -24.64
C LYS A 8 -4.93 20.01 -25.86
N ARG A 9 -4.30 19.68 -26.99
CA ARG A 9 -4.50 20.42 -28.26
C ARG A 9 -5.84 20.15 -28.95
N GLN A 10 -6.51 19.04 -28.57
CA GLN A 10 -7.81 18.66 -29.14
C GLN A 10 -9.00 19.11 -28.27
N GLY A 11 -8.77 19.88 -27.20
CA GLY A 11 -9.84 20.39 -26.34
C GLY A 11 -10.51 19.33 -25.46
N TYR A 12 -9.94 18.11 -25.36
CA TYR A 12 -10.42 17.10 -24.43
C TYR A 12 -9.81 17.33 -23.06
N THR A 13 -10.64 17.66 -22.08
CA THR A 13 -10.24 17.69 -20.68
C THR A 13 -10.17 16.24 -20.19
N MET A 14 -8.95 15.70 -19.99
CA MET A 14 -8.80 14.41 -19.35
C MET A 14 -9.06 14.56 -17.86
N LEU A 15 -9.93 13.71 -17.33
CA LEU A 15 -10.18 13.62 -15.89
C LEU A 15 -8.90 13.16 -15.17
N SER A 16 -8.67 13.68 -13.99
CA SER A 16 -7.63 13.18 -13.10
C SER A 16 -7.98 11.81 -12.55
N ASP A 17 -6.97 11.07 -12.05
CA ASP A 17 -7.19 9.74 -11.46
C ASP A 17 -8.21 9.77 -10.32
N ILE A 18 -8.20 10.83 -9.51
CA ILE A 18 -9.17 11.04 -8.42
C ILE A 18 -10.59 11.25 -8.98
N GLU A 19 -10.75 12.08 -9.98
CA GLU A 19 -12.08 12.32 -10.59
C GLU A 19 -12.65 11.05 -11.21
N ILE A 20 -11.81 10.24 -11.84
CA ILE A 20 -12.20 8.93 -12.38
C ILE A 20 -12.62 7.98 -11.26
N ALA A 21 -11.85 7.91 -10.19
CA ALA A 21 -12.14 7.05 -9.04
C ALA A 21 -13.45 7.45 -8.34
N GLN A 22 -13.70 8.74 -8.16
CA GLN A 22 -14.92 9.27 -7.53
C GLN A 22 -16.19 9.08 -8.38
N GLN A 23 -16.04 8.99 -9.69
CA GLN A 23 -17.14 8.70 -10.62
C GLN A 23 -17.41 7.19 -10.78
N ALA A 24 -16.56 6.34 -10.20
CA ALA A 24 -16.70 4.89 -10.33
C ALA A 24 -17.94 4.37 -9.58
N ASN A 25 -18.72 3.52 -10.24
CA ASN A 25 -19.82 2.81 -9.59
C ASN A 25 -19.26 1.59 -8.85
N MET A 26 -18.98 1.76 -7.56
CA MET A 26 -18.38 0.72 -6.73
C MET A 26 -19.40 -0.36 -6.37
N LYS A 27 -19.03 -1.62 -6.57
CA LYS A 27 -19.77 -2.77 -6.06
C LYS A 27 -19.45 -2.98 -4.57
N LYS A 28 -20.40 -3.52 -3.82
CA LYS A 28 -20.14 -3.93 -2.44
C LYS A 28 -19.10 -5.05 -2.42
N ILE A 29 -18.27 -5.06 -1.38
CA ILE A 29 -17.20 -6.07 -1.27
C ILE A 29 -17.75 -7.49 -1.17
N THR A 30 -18.93 -7.67 -0.62
CA THR A 30 -19.63 -8.96 -0.57
C THR A 30 -20.00 -9.45 -1.97
N GLU A 31 -20.43 -8.56 -2.87
CA GLU A 31 -20.72 -8.90 -4.27
C GLU A 31 -19.44 -9.27 -5.03
N VAL A 32 -18.34 -8.57 -4.74
CA VAL A 32 -17.03 -8.88 -5.32
C VAL A 32 -16.54 -10.22 -4.84
N ALA A 33 -16.62 -10.52 -3.54
CA ALA A 33 -16.26 -11.82 -2.96
C ALA A 33 -17.08 -12.96 -3.57
N ALA A 34 -18.40 -12.78 -3.66
CA ALA A 34 -19.27 -13.76 -4.27
C ALA A 34 -18.92 -14.07 -5.74
N SER A 35 -18.48 -13.05 -6.51
CA SER A 35 -18.04 -13.23 -7.91
C SER A 35 -16.78 -14.10 -8.04
N LEU A 36 -15.99 -14.21 -6.98
CA LEU A 36 -14.82 -15.08 -6.88
C LEU A 36 -15.14 -16.44 -6.26
N GLY A 37 -16.38 -16.65 -5.80
CA GLY A 37 -16.81 -17.86 -5.08
C GLY A 37 -16.36 -17.89 -3.62
N ILE A 38 -16.13 -16.72 -3.02
CA ILE A 38 -15.78 -16.54 -1.60
C ILE A 38 -17.07 -16.24 -0.84
N SER A 39 -17.32 -17.00 0.24
CA SER A 39 -18.48 -16.80 1.12
C SER A 39 -18.34 -15.51 1.94
N GLU A 40 -19.46 -14.93 2.35
CA GLU A 40 -19.46 -13.81 3.31
C GLU A 40 -18.84 -14.22 4.66
N ASP A 41 -18.96 -15.49 5.06
CA ASP A 41 -18.35 -16.02 6.28
C ASP A 41 -16.82 -16.09 6.23
N ASP A 42 -16.24 -15.97 5.02
CA ASP A 42 -14.79 -16.04 4.79
C ASP A 42 -14.17 -14.66 4.59
N ILE A 43 -14.95 -13.60 4.81
CA ILE A 43 -14.46 -12.21 4.74
C ILE A 43 -14.80 -11.45 6.02
N GLU A 44 -13.91 -10.53 6.39
CA GLU A 44 -14.11 -9.55 7.47
C GLU A 44 -14.27 -8.15 6.84
N PRO A 45 -15.51 -7.63 6.70
CA PRO A 45 -15.74 -6.36 6.04
C PRO A 45 -15.18 -5.16 6.82
N TYR A 46 -14.53 -4.25 6.10
CA TYR A 46 -14.13 -2.92 6.57
C TYR A 46 -14.94 -1.88 5.82
N GLY A 47 -16.12 -1.58 6.32
CA GLY A 47 -17.13 -0.78 5.61
C GLY A 47 -17.75 -1.58 4.45
N HIS A 48 -18.19 -0.86 3.41
CA HIS A 48 -18.95 -1.48 2.31
C HIS A 48 -18.08 -2.00 1.17
N TYR A 49 -16.84 -1.52 1.04
CA TYR A 49 -16.04 -1.66 -0.18
C TYR A 49 -14.70 -2.34 0.03
N LYS A 50 -14.39 -2.74 1.26
CA LYS A 50 -13.12 -3.39 1.63
C LYS A 50 -13.39 -4.56 2.58
N ALA A 51 -12.55 -5.59 2.53
CA ALA A 51 -12.59 -6.69 3.48
C ALA A 51 -11.20 -7.33 3.63
N LYS A 52 -10.99 -8.02 4.73
CA LYS A 52 -9.92 -8.99 4.89
C LYS A 52 -10.44 -10.39 4.60
N LEU A 53 -9.56 -11.27 4.15
CA LEU A 53 -9.86 -12.69 4.00
C LEU A 53 -9.60 -13.40 5.33
N SER A 54 -10.48 -14.37 5.68
CA SER A 54 -10.31 -15.16 6.88
C SER A 54 -9.12 -16.12 6.76
N GLU A 55 -8.48 -16.45 7.88
CA GLU A 55 -7.44 -17.49 7.91
C GLU A 55 -7.98 -18.86 7.51
N LYS A 56 -9.24 -19.13 7.80
CA LYS A 56 -9.95 -20.36 7.40
C LYS A 56 -9.91 -20.56 5.88
N LEU A 57 -10.17 -19.49 5.10
CA LEU A 57 -10.14 -19.55 3.64
C LEU A 57 -8.74 -19.95 3.13
N PHE A 58 -7.69 -19.43 3.72
CA PHE A 58 -6.31 -19.82 3.37
C PHE A 58 -6.04 -21.28 3.69
N ALA A 59 -6.47 -21.78 4.84
CA ALA A 59 -6.32 -23.19 5.21
C ALA A 59 -7.08 -24.11 4.25
N GLU A 60 -8.31 -23.78 3.87
CA GLU A 60 -9.15 -24.56 2.96
C GLU A 60 -8.62 -24.55 1.52
N THR A 61 -7.92 -23.51 1.12
CA THR A 61 -7.36 -23.40 -0.23
C THR A 61 -5.96 -23.97 -0.37
N ALA A 62 -5.24 -24.18 0.74
CA ALA A 62 -3.85 -24.62 0.75
C ALA A 62 -3.57 -25.91 -0.05
N ASN A 63 -4.56 -26.80 -0.13
CA ASN A 63 -4.45 -28.09 -0.85
C ASN A 63 -5.14 -28.09 -2.22
N LYS A 64 -5.67 -26.96 -2.67
CA LYS A 64 -6.27 -26.84 -4.00
C LYS A 64 -5.18 -26.67 -5.06
N PRO A 65 -5.43 -27.12 -6.31
CA PRO A 65 -4.48 -26.91 -7.40
C PRO A 65 -4.22 -25.42 -7.61
N ASP A 66 -2.96 -25.06 -7.79
CA ASP A 66 -2.55 -23.69 -8.07
C ASP A 66 -3.09 -23.19 -9.41
N GLY A 67 -3.45 -21.92 -9.44
CA GLY A 67 -3.76 -21.19 -10.65
C GLY A 67 -2.49 -20.82 -11.43
N LYS A 68 -2.68 -20.19 -12.58
CA LYS A 68 -1.57 -19.65 -13.36
C LYS A 68 -1.12 -18.31 -12.76
N LEU A 69 0.14 -18.22 -12.40
CA LEU A 69 0.76 -16.99 -11.92
C LEU A 69 1.30 -16.17 -13.09
N ILE A 70 0.91 -14.89 -13.15
CA ILE A 70 1.45 -13.91 -14.10
C ILE A 70 2.17 -12.86 -13.30
N LEU A 71 3.49 -12.78 -13.43
CA LEU A 71 4.31 -11.75 -12.77
C LEU A 71 4.48 -10.55 -13.71
N VAL A 72 4.07 -9.36 -13.23
CA VAL A 72 4.34 -8.09 -13.90
C VAL A 72 5.53 -7.43 -13.24
N SER A 73 6.62 -7.27 -13.97
CA SER A 73 7.87 -6.71 -13.49
C SER A 73 8.40 -5.62 -14.42
N ALA A 74 9.45 -4.95 -13.99
CA ALA A 74 10.20 -4.00 -14.83
C ALA A 74 11.69 -4.30 -14.75
N ILE A 75 12.41 -4.07 -15.84
CA ILE A 75 13.83 -4.34 -15.94
C ILE A 75 14.64 -3.36 -15.08
N ASN A 76 14.33 -2.08 -15.18
CA ASN A 76 15.02 -1.03 -14.44
C ASN A 76 14.01 -0.10 -13.73
N PRO A 77 14.31 0.36 -12.51
CA PRO A 77 13.49 1.39 -11.85
C PRO A 77 13.71 2.74 -12.52
N THR A 78 12.63 3.52 -12.64
CA THR A 78 12.68 4.90 -13.11
C THR A 78 12.11 5.87 -12.07
N PRO A 79 12.53 7.14 -12.06
CA PRO A 79 11.99 8.13 -11.12
C PRO A 79 10.48 8.36 -11.26
N ALA A 80 9.94 8.21 -12.47
CA ALA A 80 8.52 8.41 -12.76
C ALA A 80 7.67 7.17 -12.47
N GLY A 81 8.29 6.01 -12.22
CA GLY A 81 7.63 4.71 -12.14
C GLY A 81 7.48 4.06 -13.53
N GLU A 82 7.29 2.75 -13.54
CA GLU A 82 7.27 1.93 -14.76
C GLU A 82 5.87 1.44 -15.15
N GLY A 83 4.84 1.88 -14.41
CA GLY A 83 3.46 1.50 -14.70
C GLY A 83 3.08 0.06 -14.34
N LYS A 84 3.90 -0.66 -13.54
CA LYS A 84 3.62 -2.06 -13.15
C LYS A 84 2.22 -2.25 -12.58
N THR A 85 1.81 -1.40 -11.67
CA THR A 85 0.50 -1.46 -11.03
C THR A 85 -0.62 -1.23 -12.05
N THR A 86 -0.52 -0.18 -12.86
CA THR A 86 -1.52 0.14 -13.89
C THR A 86 -1.67 -0.99 -14.91
N ILE A 87 -0.55 -1.59 -15.34
CA ILE A 87 -0.57 -2.75 -16.24
C ILE A 87 -1.21 -3.96 -15.56
N SER A 88 -0.89 -4.23 -14.30
CA SER A 88 -1.46 -5.36 -13.56
C SER A 88 -2.98 -5.23 -13.40
N VAL A 89 -3.45 -4.03 -13.05
CA VAL A 89 -4.89 -3.73 -12.94
C VAL A 89 -5.57 -3.89 -14.29
N GLY A 90 -5.07 -3.22 -15.33
CA GLY A 90 -5.66 -3.27 -16.67
C GLY A 90 -5.67 -4.68 -17.28
N LEU A 91 -4.62 -5.48 -17.01
CA LEU A 91 -4.59 -6.88 -17.45
C LEU A 91 -5.68 -7.71 -16.74
N THR A 92 -5.86 -7.52 -15.44
CA THR A 92 -6.87 -8.26 -14.67
C THR A 92 -8.28 -7.89 -15.14
N GLU A 93 -8.54 -6.61 -15.37
CA GLU A 93 -9.81 -6.13 -15.93
C GLU A 93 -10.07 -6.69 -17.34
N ALA A 94 -9.04 -6.71 -18.18
CA ALA A 94 -9.14 -7.28 -19.52
C ALA A 94 -9.47 -8.77 -19.49
N MET A 95 -8.85 -9.52 -18.58
CA MET A 95 -9.14 -10.95 -18.38
C MET A 95 -10.59 -11.16 -17.92
N ALA A 96 -11.09 -10.34 -17.01
CA ALA A 96 -12.48 -10.40 -16.57
C ALA A 96 -13.45 -10.12 -17.75
N LYS A 97 -13.15 -9.15 -18.61
CA LYS A 97 -13.95 -8.82 -19.79
C LYS A 97 -14.03 -9.97 -20.81
N ILE A 98 -13.00 -10.80 -20.93
CA ILE A 98 -13.01 -11.99 -21.79
C ILE A 98 -13.48 -13.25 -21.07
N GLY A 99 -14.12 -13.09 -19.90
CA GLY A 99 -14.73 -14.19 -19.15
C GLY A 99 -13.75 -15.10 -18.42
N LYS A 100 -12.52 -14.65 -18.18
CA LYS A 100 -11.53 -15.40 -17.37
C LYS A 100 -11.61 -14.98 -15.91
N ARG A 101 -11.53 -15.94 -15.01
CA ARG A 101 -11.35 -15.64 -13.59
C ARG A 101 -9.90 -15.25 -13.33
N ALA A 102 -9.70 -14.03 -12.84
CA ALA A 102 -8.40 -13.54 -12.48
C ALA A 102 -8.51 -12.78 -11.15
N VAL A 103 -7.49 -12.93 -10.33
CA VAL A 103 -7.33 -12.20 -9.07
C VAL A 103 -6.07 -11.37 -9.18
N LEU A 104 -6.18 -10.13 -8.78
CA LEU A 104 -5.07 -9.17 -8.77
C LEU A 104 -4.42 -9.19 -7.39
N ALA A 105 -3.13 -9.46 -7.34
CA ALA A 105 -2.31 -9.31 -6.13
C ALA A 105 -1.36 -8.13 -6.32
N LEU A 106 -1.58 -7.07 -5.59
CA LEU A 106 -0.74 -5.88 -5.60
C LEU A 106 -0.01 -5.73 -4.29
N ARG A 107 1.14 -5.07 -4.35
CA ARG A 107 1.77 -4.56 -3.15
C ARG A 107 0.92 -3.43 -2.58
N GLU A 108 0.65 -3.48 -1.28
CA GLU A 108 -0.01 -2.38 -0.60
C GLU A 108 0.87 -1.12 -0.61
N PRO A 109 0.27 0.05 -0.85
CA PRO A 109 1.01 1.31 -0.78
C PRO A 109 1.35 1.67 0.66
N SER A 110 2.53 2.24 0.82
CA SER A 110 2.86 3.09 1.96
C SER A 110 2.23 4.48 1.78
N LEU A 111 2.35 5.34 2.77
CA LEU A 111 1.99 6.78 2.65
C LEU A 111 2.76 7.53 1.55
N GLY A 112 3.74 6.88 0.93
CA GLY A 112 4.58 7.43 -0.13
C GLY A 112 3.84 8.10 -1.30
N PRO A 113 2.72 7.57 -1.80
CA PRO A 113 1.93 8.22 -2.86
C PRO A 113 1.37 9.58 -2.47
N VAL A 114 1.07 9.79 -1.19
CA VAL A 114 0.54 11.08 -0.67
C VAL A 114 1.63 12.15 -0.63
N PHE A 115 2.89 11.74 -0.40
CA PHE A 115 4.03 12.64 -0.21
C PHE A 115 5.04 12.61 -1.36
N GLY A 116 4.75 11.97 -2.47
CA GLY A 116 5.72 11.79 -3.55
C GLY A 116 5.15 11.69 -4.95
N ILE A 117 6.05 11.73 -5.92
CA ILE A 117 5.74 11.63 -7.37
C ILE A 117 5.51 10.18 -7.80
N LYS A 118 5.72 9.19 -6.95
CA LYS A 118 5.40 7.79 -7.26
C LYS A 118 3.91 7.65 -7.44
N GLY A 119 3.49 7.10 -8.56
CA GLY A 119 2.11 6.77 -8.85
C GLY A 119 1.48 5.97 -7.72
N GLY A 120 0.18 6.18 -7.50
CA GLY A 120 -0.58 5.48 -6.48
C GLY A 120 -0.52 3.96 -6.70
N ALA A 121 -0.61 3.19 -5.62
CA ALA A 121 -0.65 1.75 -5.72
C ALA A 121 -2.01 1.21 -6.19
N ALA A 122 -2.99 2.09 -6.35
CA ALA A 122 -4.31 1.75 -6.89
C ALA A 122 -4.36 1.68 -8.43
N GLY A 123 -3.28 1.99 -9.15
CA GLY A 123 -3.27 2.09 -10.61
C GLY A 123 -3.40 3.54 -11.09
N GLY A 124 -3.88 3.75 -12.31
CA GLY A 124 -4.08 5.08 -12.89
C GLY A 124 -5.02 5.08 -14.09
N GLY A 125 -5.57 6.24 -14.41
CA GLY A 125 -6.60 6.38 -15.43
C GLY A 125 -7.83 5.54 -15.13
N TYR A 126 -8.32 4.79 -16.09
CA TYR A 126 -9.44 3.86 -15.92
C TYR A 126 -9.01 2.48 -15.38
N ALA A 127 -7.71 2.19 -15.32
CA ALA A 127 -7.17 0.98 -14.72
C ALA A 127 -6.84 1.22 -13.26
N GLN A 128 -7.87 1.28 -12.41
CA GLN A 128 -7.74 1.59 -10.98
C GLN A 128 -8.48 0.58 -10.10
N VAL A 129 -7.94 0.38 -8.89
CA VAL A 129 -8.64 -0.28 -7.79
C VAL A 129 -9.29 0.80 -6.92
N VAL A 130 -10.56 0.65 -6.64
CA VAL A 130 -11.35 1.57 -5.82
C VAL A 130 -11.77 0.89 -4.51
N PRO A 131 -11.91 1.63 -3.41
CA PRO A 131 -11.75 3.08 -3.20
C PRO A 131 -10.26 3.51 -3.18
N MET A 132 -9.86 4.36 -4.12
CA MET A 132 -8.46 4.73 -4.33
C MET A 132 -7.88 5.52 -3.15
N GLU A 133 -8.64 6.48 -2.62
CA GLU A 133 -8.19 7.32 -1.52
C GLU A 133 -7.89 6.49 -0.26
N ASP A 134 -8.79 5.59 0.11
CA ASP A 134 -8.59 4.70 1.26
C ASP A 134 -7.36 3.81 1.10
N ILE A 135 -7.19 3.24 -0.11
CA ILE A 135 -6.07 2.34 -0.41
C ILE A 135 -4.74 3.09 -0.37
N ASN A 136 -4.70 4.31 -0.89
CA ASN A 136 -3.48 5.12 -0.93
C ASN A 136 -3.13 5.76 0.42
N LEU A 137 -4.13 6.09 1.24
CA LEU A 137 -3.89 6.73 2.54
C LEU A 137 -3.45 5.72 3.58
N HIS A 138 -4.23 4.73 3.81
CA HIS A 138 -3.88 3.64 4.73
C HIS A 138 -4.98 2.57 4.73
N PHE A 139 -4.64 1.44 4.23
CA PHE A 139 -5.36 0.21 4.52
C PHE A 139 -4.40 -0.71 5.27
N THR A 140 -4.83 -1.30 6.36
CA THR A 140 -3.97 -2.09 7.25
C THR A 140 -3.15 -3.14 6.49
N GLY A 141 -1.91 -2.81 6.11
CA GLY A 141 -1.07 -3.68 5.34
C GLY A 141 0.27 -3.99 5.98
N ASP A 142 1.08 -4.71 5.23
CA ASP A 142 2.37 -5.22 5.69
C ASP A 142 3.30 -4.11 6.16
N MET A 143 3.32 -2.98 5.49
CA MET A 143 4.18 -1.85 5.86
C MET A 143 3.78 -1.26 7.20
N HIS A 144 2.47 -1.11 7.46
CA HIS A 144 1.99 -0.68 8.76
C HIS A 144 2.26 -1.74 9.85
N ALA A 145 2.01 -3.00 9.54
CA ALA A 145 2.26 -4.11 10.45
C ALA A 145 3.75 -4.17 10.85
N ILE A 146 4.66 -4.06 9.89
CA ILE A 146 6.11 -4.05 10.13
C ILE A 146 6.50 -2.83 10.97
N THR A 147 6.00 -1.64 10.64
CA THR A 147 6.27 -0.41 11.38
C THR A 147 5.79 -0.54 12.83
N SER A 148 4.57 -1.03 13.04
CA SER A 148 3.99 -1.22 14.37
C SER A 148 4.77 -2.28 15.17
N ALA A 149 5.13 -3.40 14.55
CA ALA A 149 5.89 -4.46 15.19
C ALA A 149 7.30 -3.99 15.60
N ASN A 150 8.01 -3.30 14.72
CA ASN A 150 9.32 -2.75 15.01
C ASN A 150 9.27 -1.70 16.13
N ASN A 151 8.29 -0.79 16.07
CA ASN A 151 8.14 0.23 17.11
C ASN A 151 7.74 -0.36 18.46
N LEU A 152 6.92 -1.43 18.46
CA LEU A 152 6.63 -2.18 19.68
C LEU A 152 7.91 -2.81 20.26
N LEU A 153 8.73 -3.45 19.41
CA LEU A 153 10.00 -4.02 19.84
C LEU A 153 10.93 -2.96 20.45
N CYS A 154 11.05 -1.80 19.80
CA CYS A 154 11.83 -0.67 20.35
C CYS A 154 11.27 -0.21 21.71
N ALA A 155 9.95 -0.09 21.84
CA ALA A 155 9.32 0.31 23.09
C ALA A 155 9.52 -0.72 24.21
N LEU A 156 9.46 -2.01 23.89
CA LEU A 156 9.74 -3.08 24.85
C LEU A 156 11.21 -3.05 25.31
N LEU A 157 12.14 -2.82 24.38
CA LEU A 157 13.55 -2.67 24.68
C LEU A 157 13.80 -1.46 25.58
N ASP A 158 13.29 -0.29 25.24
CA ASP A 158 13.40 0.92 26.05
C ASP A 158 12.85 0.70 27.46
N ASN A 159 11.66 0.10 27.58
CA ASN A 159 11.07 -0.20 28.86
C ASN A 159 11.91 -1.20 29.68
N HIS A 160 12.45 -2.25 29.04
CA HIS A 160 13.32 -3.21 29.68
C HIS A 160 14.58 -2.55 30.26
N MET A 161 15.20 -1.66 29.46
CA MET A 161 16.36 -0.89 29.91
C MET A 161 16.02 0.01 31.11
N GLN A 162 14.86 0.70 31.04
CA GLN A 162 14.38 1.60 32.09
C GLN A 162 14.03 0.86 33.38
N GLN A 163 13.56 -0.38 33.31
CA GLN A 163 13.12 -1.20 34.45
C GLN A 163 14.23 -2.05 35.04
N GLY A 164 15.50 -1.71 34.83
CA GLY A 164 16.64 -2.32 35.47
C GLY A 164 17.38 -3.37 34.68
N ASN A 165 17.07 -3.54 33.40
CA ASN A 165 17.85 -4.35 32.44
C ASN A 165 18.20 -5.76 32.94
N ALA A 166 17.21 -6.51 33.38
CA ALA A 166 17.41 -7.84 33.98
C ALA A 166 18.13 -8.84 33.04
N LEU A 167 18.07 -8.63 31.71
CA LEU A 167 18.77 -9.44 30.70
C LEU A 167 20.23 -9.02 30.50
N GLY A 168 20.69 -7.93 31.11
CA GLY A 168 22.06 -7.45 30.98
C GLY A 168 22.42 -6.99 29.55
N ILE A 169 21.48 -6.41 28.84
CA ILE A 169 21.69 -5.93 27.46
C ILE A 169 22.68 -4.76 27.48
N ASP A 170 23.76 -4.85 26.70
CA ASP A 170 24.73 -3.76 26.56
C ASP A 170 24.14 -2.66 25.65
N GLN A 171 23.84 -1.50 26.24
CA GLN A 171 23.27 -0.34 25.55
C GLN A 171 24.07 0.08 24.31
N ARG A 172 25.40 -0.05 24.36
CA ARG A 172 26.29 0.34 23.26
C ARG A 172 26.19 -0.59 22.04
N ARG A 173 25.53 -1.75 22.21
CA ARG A 173 25.35 -2.77 21.18
C ARG A 173 23.91 -2.77 20.62
N ILE A 174 23.07 -1.88 21.08
CA ILE A 174 21.73 -1.71 20.54
C ILE A 174 21.85 -0.98 19.20
N MET A 175 21.45 -1.65 18.12
CA MET A 175 21.54 -1.14 16.75
C MET A 175 20.16 -1.13 16.06
N ILE A 176 19.09 -1.09 16.85
CA ILE A 176 17.73 -1.05 16.35
C ILE A 176 17.18 0.37 16.47
N ASP A 177 16.63 0.87 15.38
CA ASP A 177 15.99 2.19 15.33
C ASP A 177 14.50 2.04 15.08
N ARG A 178 13.73 3.04 15.53
CA ARG A 178 12.31 3.12 15.20
C ARG A 178 12.13 3.33 13.72
N CYS A 179 11.16 2.67 13.11
CA CYS A 179 10.90 2.84 11.69
C CYS A 179 9.69 3.74 11.45
N MET A 180 9.77 4.44 10.32
CA MET A 180 8.72 5.32 9.83
C MET A 180 8.37 4.90 8.41
N ASP A 181 7.09 4.63 8.16
CA ASP A 181 6.60 4.31 6.83
C ASP A 181 6.39 5.59 6.02
N MET A 182 7.48 6.15 5.54
CA MET A 182 7.48 7.36 4.71
C MET A 182 8.41 7.22 3.51
N ASN A 183 8.13 8.03 2.50
CA ASN A 183 8.97 8.13 1.33
C ASN A 183 10.35 8.71 1.71
N ASP A 184 11.43 8.02 1.34
CA ASP A 184 12.81 8.44 1.60
C ASP A 184 13.11 9.88 1.13
N ARG A 185 12.53 10.29 0.00
CA ARG A 185 12.67 11.67 -0.49
C ARG A 185 12.05 12.69 0.46
N ALA A 186 10.89 12.40 1.04
CA ALA A 186 10.26 13.27 2.01
C ALA A 186 11.13 13.39 3.27
N LEU A 187 11.69 12.27 3.74
CA LEU A 187 12.59 12.26 4.89
C LEU A 187 13.88 13.07 4.64
N ARG A 188 14.48 12.94 3.46
CA ARG A 188 15.69 13.68 3.09
C ARG A 188 15.48 15.18 2.96
N ASN A 189 14.28 15.63 2.66
CA ASN A 189 13.92 17.03 2.52
C ASN A 189 13.39 17.64 3.80
N LEU A 190 13.28 16.88 4.90
CA LEU A 190 12.96 17.43 6.20
C LEU A 190 14.15 18.27 6.71
N SER A 191 13.93 19.56 6.83
CA SER A 191 14.89 20.44 7.47
C SER A 191 14.80 20.29 8.99
N LEU A 192 15.96 20.23 9.65
CA LEU A 192 16.03 20.21 11.12
C LEU A 192 15.36 21.43 11.78
N ILE A 193 15.25 22.54 11.03
CA ILE A 193 14.55 23.76 11.48
C ILE A 193 13.03 23.51 11.59
N HIS A 194 12.48 22.63 10.76
CA HIS A 194 11.06 22.30 10.77
C HIS A 194 10.71 21.15 11.76
N ILE A 195 11.71 20.40 12.18
CA ILE A 195 11.61 19.46 13.29
C ILE A 195 11.95 20.27 14.54
N SER A 196 11.02 21.13 14.94
CA SER A 196 11.23 21.94 16.14
C SER A 196 11.61 21.04 17.29
N GLU A 197 12.69 21.40 17.97
CA GLU A 197 13.06 20.93 19.29
C GLU A 197 13.79 19.59 19.45
N PRO A 198 14.18 18.80 18.45
CA PRO A 198 15.09 17.69 18.73
C PRO A 198 16.42 18.19 19.32
N THR A 199 16.84 19.40 18.93
CA THR A 199 18.04 20.03 19.46
C THR A 199 17.89 20.35 20.94
N ARG A 200 16.74 20.84 21.38
CA ARG A 200 16.50 21.11 22.81
C ARG A 200 16.36 19.84 23.65
N GLN A 201 15.81 18.77 23.08
CA GLN A 201 15.79 17.48 23.77
C GLN A 201 17.19 16.90 23.95
N ALA A 202 18.07 17.10 22.99
CA ALA A 202 19.48 16.71 23.09
C ALA A 202 20.25 17.55 24.12
N GLU A 203 19.86 18.80 24.31
CA GLU A 203 20.47 19.71 25.31
C GLU A 203 19.96 19.46 26.74
N ILE A 204 18.82 18.81 26.90
CA ILE A 204 18.19 18.52 28.20
C ILE A 204 18.55 17.12 28.71
N SER A 205 19.07 16.25 27.86
CA SER A 205 19.48 14.89 28.20
C SER A 205 20.99 14.81 28.39
#